data_22583e2ef1089618d8ba972f896eb08f
#
_entry.id   22583e2ef1089618d8ba972f896eb08f
#
_cell.length_a   1.000
_cell.length_b   1.000
_cell.length_c   1.000
_cell.angle_alpha   90.00
_cell.angle_beta   90.00
_cell.angle_gamma   90.00
#
_symmetry.space_group_name_H-M   'P 1'
#
loop_
_entity.id
_entity.type
_entity.pdbx_description
1 polymer ?
#
loop_
_entity_poly.entity_id
_entity_poly.type
_entity_poly.pdbx_seq_one_letter_code
_entity_poly.pdbx_strand_id
1 'polypeptide(L)'
;MSANVYPSLGHVLITGGCGFLGHHVVRLILEKHPQSRISVLDLNTTRNRISSPSVTYHDGDLTNLDLLREIFGKLKPNVVIHTASPHFNLGREILYAVNVTGTKQLLTASQEAGVKAFVYTSSASVVMDNEMKLVNADERWPIQLGKSQPEYYSETKVCCCPRILLN
;
A
#
# COMPACT_ATOMS: atom_id res chain seq x y z
N MET A 1 -24.05 -15.68 -14.73
CA MET A 1 -23.70 -14.26 -14.93
C MET A 1 -22.23 -14.21 -15.30
N SER A 2 -21.87 -13.79 -16.52
CA SER A 2 -20.46 -13.65 -16.93
C SER A 2 -19.82 -12.57 -16.06
N ALA A 3 -18.75 -12.90 -15.34
CA ALA A 3 -17.99 -11.91 -14.59
C ALA A 3 -17.49 -10.83 -15.57
N ASN A 4 -17.74 -9.56 -15.29
CA ASN A 4 -17.15 -8.47 -16.06
C ASN A 4 -15.64 -8.56 -15.95
N VAL A 5 -14.97 -8.93 -17.03
CA VAL A 5 -13.51 -8.99 -17.14
C VAL A 5 -13.03 -7.66 -17.72
N TYR A 6 -12.09 -7.01 -17.04
CA TYR A 6 -11.53 -5.73 -17.44
C TYR A 6 -10.17 -5.92 -18.15
N PRO A 7 -9.69 -4.90 -18.87
CA PRO A 7 -8.36 -4.92 -19.50
C PRO A 7 -7.24 -5.20 -18.51
N SER A 8 -6.11 -5.71 -19.01
CA SER A 8 -4.90 -5.93 -18.21
C SER A 8 -4.39 -4.63 -17.60
N LEU A 9 -4.01 -4.67 -16.32
CA LEU A 9 -3.27 -3.61 -15.64
C LEU A 9 -1.76 -3.68 -15.92
N GLY A 10 -1.31 -4.65 -16.73
CA GLY A 10 0.10 -4.94 -16.94
C GLY A 10 0.69 -5.71 -15.75
N HIS A 11 1.84 -5.27 -15.26
CA HIS A 11 2.46 -5.84 -14.07
C HIS A 11 2.12 -4.99 -12.85
N VAL A 12 1.46 -5.59 -11.87
CA VAL A 12 1.03 -4.95 -10.62
C VAL A 12 1.92 -5.43 -9.48
N LEU A 13 2.55 -4.50 -8.76
CA LEU A 13 3.25 -4.79 -7.51
C LEU A 13 2.34 -4.42 -6.34
N ILE A 14 2.09 -5.38 -5.45
CA ILE A 14 1.26 -5.19 -4.25
C ILE A 14 2.15 -5.36 -3.02
N THR A 15 2.34 -4.30 -2.25
CA THR A 15 3.05 -4.39 -0.96
C THR A 15 2.08 -4.73 0.15
N GLY A 16 2.49 -5.58 1.09
CA GLY A 16 1.60 -6.10 2.11
C GLY A 16 0.56 -7.10 1.59
N GLY A 17 0.86 -7.75 0.44
CA GLY A 17 -0.09 -8.64 -0.22
C GLY A 17 -0.35 -9.97 0.52
N CYS A 18 0.43 -10.28 1.53
CA CYS A 18 0.20 -11.41 2.44
C CYS A 18 -0.63 -11.00 3.69
N GLY A 19 -0.93 -9.71 3.84
CA GLY A 19 -1.87 -9.20 4.84
C GLY A 19 -3.32 -9.40 4.41
N PHE A 20 -4.27 -9.06 5.31
CA PHE A 20 -5.69 -9.24 5.05
C PHE A 20 -6.17 -8.47 3.80
N LEU A 21 -5.97 -7.16 3.78
CA LEU A 21 -6.42 -6.32 2.65
C LEU A 21 -5.71 -6.69 1.35
N GLY A 22 -4.36 -6.80 1.40
CA GLY A 22 -3.55 -7.10 0.22
C GLY A 22 -3.90 -8.43 -0.42
N HIS A 23 -4.15 -9.47 0.38
CA HIS A 23 -4.62 -10.77 -0.12
C HIS A 23 -5.94 -10.65 -0.91
N HIS A 24 -6.91 -9.88 -0.40
CA HIS A 24 -8.17 -9.66 -1.11
C HIS A 24 -8.00 -8.84 -2.40
N VAL A 25 -7.08 -7.87 -2.40
CA VAL A 25 -6.72 -7.12 -3.62
C VAL A 25 -6.11 -8.05 -4.67
N VAL A 26 -5.18 -8.94 -4.29
CA VAL A 26 -4.61 -9.96 -5.20
C VAL A 26 -5.73 -10.81 -5.82
N ARG A 27 -6.67 -11.33 -5.00
CA ARG A 27 -7.81 -12.12 -5.48
C ARG A 27 -8.66 -11.35 -6.47
N LEU A 28 -8.99 -10.11 -6.14
CA LEU A 28 -9.85 -9.27 -6.98
C LEU A 28 -9.20 -8.99 -8.34
N ILE A 29 -7.89 -8.71 -8.37
CA ILE A 29 -7.18 -8.47 -9.62
C ILE A 29 -7.14 -9.74 -10.47
N LEU A 30 -6.89 -10.91 -9.88
CA LEU A 30 -6.95 -12.18 -10.61
C LEU A 30 -8.33 -12.44 -11.24
N GLU A 31 -9.39 -12.09 -10.52
CA GLU A 31 -10.78 -12.26 -10.99
C GLU A 31 -11.15 -11.25 -12.09
N LYS A 32 -10.85 -9.98 -11.87
CA LYS A 32 -11.31 -8.88 -12.74
C LYS A 32 -10.36 -8.55 -13.89
N HIS A 33 -9.06 -8.78 -13.70
CA HIS A 33 -7.99 -8.49 -14.66
C HIS A 33 -7.09 -9.73 -14.88
N PRO A 34 -7.63 -10.86 -15.35
CA PRO A 34 -6.93 -12.15 -15.39
C PRO A 34 -5.67 -12.17 -16.26
N GLN A 35 -5.50 -11.19 -17.15
CA GLN A 35 -4.31 -11.05 -17.99
C GLN A 35 -3.19 -10.23 -17.33
N SER A 36 -3.40 -9.74 -16.11
CA SER A 36 -2.38 -8.99 -15.36
C SER A 36 -1.41 -9.95 -14.68
N ARG A 37 -0.16 -9.53 -14.58
CA ARG A 37 0.85 -10.18 -13.73
C ARG A 37 0.86 -9.50 -12.37
N ILE A 38 1.02 -10.27 -11.31
CA ILE A 38 1.03 -9.74 -9.93
C ILE A 38 2.31 -10.18 -9.25
N SER A 39 3.00 -9.22 -8.65
CA SER A 39 4.07 -9.49 -7.68
C SER A 39 3.64 -8.97 -6.32
N VAL A 40 3.79 -9.81 -5.31
CA VAL A 40 3.55 -9.47 -3.91
C VAL A 40 4.89 -9.23 -3.24
N LEU A 41 5.04 -8.09 -2.59
CA LEU A 41 6.17 -7.76 -1.72
C LEU A 41 5.68 -7.66 -0.27
N ASP A 42 6.25 -8.48 0.60
CA ASP A 42 5.88 -8.52 2.02
C ASP A 42 7.12 -8.87 2.87
N LEU A 43 7.11 -8.56 4.16
CA LEU A 43 8.17 -8.98 5.08
C LEU A 43 8.26 -10.52 5.21
N ASN A 44 7.12 -11.19 5.06
CA ASN A 44 7.00 -12.63 5.15
C ASN A 44 5.92 -13.14 4.20
N THR A 45 6.34 -13.75 3.10
CA THR A 45 5.45 -14.26 2.07
C THR A 45 5.03 -15.72 2.26
N THR A 46 5.20 -16.30 3.44
CA THR A 46 4.82 -17.72 3.70
C THR A 46 3.33 -17.89 3.98
N ARG A 47 2.61 -16.80 4.31
CA ARG A 47 1.19 -16.81 4.68
C ARG A 47 0.31 -16.22 3.58
N ASN A 48 -0.97 -16.62 3.57
CA ASN A 48 -2.01 -16.08 2.70
C ASN A 48 -1.63 -16.06 1.21
N ARG A 49 -0.87 -17.05 0.75
CA ARG A 49 -0.51 -17.18 -0.67
C ARG A 49 -1.67 -17.69 -1.50
N ILE A 50 -1.75 -17.18 -2.72
CA ILE A 50 -2.67 -17.68 -3.75
C ILE A 50 -1.83 -18.46 -4.75
N SER A 51 -2.19 -19.71 -5.00
CA SER A 51 -1.55 -20.53 -6.00
C SER A 51 -2.08 -20.15 -7.38
N SER A 52 -1.29 -19.37 -8.11
CA SER A 52 -1.60 -18.95 -9.48
C SER A 52 -0.29 -18.70 -10.24
N PRO A 53 -0.19 -19.11 -11.51
CA PRO A 53 0.99 -18.82 -12.33
C PRO A 53 1.20 -17.33 -12.59
N SER A 54 0.16 -16.51 -12.40
CA SER A 54 0.22 -15.05 -12.59
C SER A 54 0.70 -14.30 -11.34
N VAL A 55 0.97 -15.01 -10.21
CA VAL A 55 1.35 -14.37 -8.94
C VAL A 55 2.73 -14.85 -8.51
N THR A 56 3.62 -13.89 -8.25
CA THR A 56 4.95 -14.14 -7.66
C THR A 56 5.06 -13.46 -6.30
N TYR A 57 5.92 -13.99 -5.43
CA TYR A 57 6.07 -13.53 -4.06
C TYR A 57 7.54 -13.22 -3.77
N HIS A 58 7.78 -12.07 -3.13
CA HIS A 58 9.10 -11.54 -2.83
C HIS A 58 9.14 -11.12 -1.36
N ASP A 59 10.06 -11.68 -0.58
CA ASP A 59 10.33 -11.19 0.77
C ASP A 59 11.15 -9.89 0.68
N GLY A 60 10.74 -8.88 1.45
CA GLY A 60 11.48 -7.63 1.47
C GLY A 60 10.92 -6.60 2.44
N ASP A 61 11.83 -5.76 2.94
CA ASP A 61 11.52 -4.66 3.82
C ASP A 61 11.43 -3.34 3.03
N LEU A 62 10.32 -2.63 3.17
CA LEU A 62 10.09 -1.33 2.53
C LEU A 62 11.08 -0.24 3.00
N THR A 63 11.72 -0.45 4.15
CA THR A 63 12.73 0.47 4.68
C THR A 63 14.11 0.30 4.04
N ASN A 64 14.26 -0.64 3.12
CA ASN A 64 15.50 -0.88 2.37
C ASN A 64 15.35 -0.40 0.92
N LEU A 65 15.81 0.82 0.64
CA LEU A 65 15.70 1.43 -0.69
C LEU A 65 16.46 0.67 -1.78
N ASP A 66 17.64 0.14 -1.46
CA ASP A 66 18.45 -0.58 -2.45
C ASP A 66 17.79 -1.90 -2.85
N LEU A 67 17.19 -2.61 -1.90
CA LEU A 67 16.37 -3.78 -2.19
C LEU A 67 15.15 -3.42 -3.06
N LEU A 68 14.48 -2.31 -2.76
CA LEU A 68 13.36 -1.85 -3.57
C LEU A 68 13.80 -1.55 -5.00
N ARG A 69 14.93 -0.85 -5.20
CA ARG A 69 15.50 -0.58 -6.53
C ARG A 69 15.81 -1.86 -7.29
N GLU A 70 16.38 -2.85 -6.63
CA GLU A 70 16.64 -4.17 -7.23
C GLU A 70 15.35 -4.84 -7.69
N ILE A 71 14.33 -4.89 -6.82
CA ILE A 71 13.03 -5.48 -7.11
C ILE A 71 12.36 -4.74 -8.27
N PHE A 72 12.31 -3.42 -8.24
CA PHE A 72 11.70 -2.61 -9.30
C PHE A 72 12.43 -2.74 -10.63
N GLY A 73 13.77 -2.80 -10.61
CA GLY A 73 14.59 -3.04 -11.80
C GLY A 73 14.30 -4.38 -12.47
N LYS A 74 14.06 -5.42 -11.69
CA LYS A 74 13.70 -6.77 -12.18
C LYS A 74 12.25 -6.85 -12.65
N LEU A 75 11.32 -6.31 -11.87
CA LEU A 75 9.88 -6.48 -12.11
C LEU A 75 9.33 -5.49 -13.12
N LYS A 76 9.83 -4.24 -13.12
CA LYS A 76 9.32 -3.12 -13.92
C LYS A 76 7.80 -2.98 -13.84
N PRO A 77 7.24 -2.77 -12.63
CA PRO A 77 5.79 -2.74 -12.44
C PRO A 77 5.18 -1.53 -13.14
N ASN A 78 3.99 -1.73 -13.72
CA ASN A 78 3.19 -0.64 -14.29
C ASN A 78 2.38 0.08 -13.22
N VAL A 79 1.92 -0.69 -12.22
CA VAL A 79 1.05 -0.22 -11.13
C VAL A 79 1.62 -0.69 -9.80
N VAL A 80 1.62 0.17 -8.81
CA VAL A 80 1.92 -0.18 -7.41
C VAL A 80 0.65 0.02 -6.58
N ILE A 81 0.28 -0.99 -5.79
CA ILE A 81 -0.79 -0.90 -4.80
C ILE A 81 -0.15 -1.12 -3.43
N HIS A 82 -0.10 -0.05 -2.65
CA HIS A 82 0.57 -0.04 -1.35
C HIS A 82 -0.43 -0.26 -0.22
N THR A 83 -0.49 -1.50 0.29
CA THR A 83 -1.33 -1.88 1.44
C THR A 83 -0.51 -2.25 2.68
N ALA A 84 0.82 -2.32 2.57
CA ALA A 84 1.67 -2.63 3.71
C ALA A 84 1.57 -1.56 4.79
N SER A 85 1.33 -2.00 6.00
CA SER A 85 1.34 -1.17 7.21
C SER A 85 1.52 -2.07 8.42
N PRO A 86 2.29 -1.65 9.44
CA PRO A 86 2.33 -2.35 10.70
C PRO A 86 0.99 -2.23 11.42
N HIS A 87 0.75 -3.11 12.39
CA HIS A 87 -0.43 -3.00 13.24
C HIS A 87 -0.37 -1.70 14.07
N PHE A 88 -1.50 -1.03 14.22
CA PHE A 88 -1.60 0.32 14.85
C PHE A 88 -1.07 0.40 16.29
N ASN A 89 -1.03 -0.72 17.02
CA ASN A 89 -0.55 -0.78 18.40
C ASN A 89 0.96 -1.00 18.56
N LEU A 90 1.71 -1.07 17.44
CA LEU A 90 3.16 -1.18 17.50
C LEU A 90 3.81 0.16 17.89
N GLY A 91 5.06 0.08 18.36
CA GLY A 91 5.81 1.26 18.81
C GLY A 91 5.94 2.35 17.73
N ARG A 92 6.03 3.61 18.18
CA ARG A 92 6.10 4.80 17.31
C ARG A 92 7.23 4.71 16.28
N GLU A 93 8.37 4.17 16.66
CA GLU A 93 9.53 4.01 15.78
C GLU A 93 9.22 3.09 14.60
N ILE A 94 8.55 1.95 14.86
CA ILE A 94 8.17 0.99 13.81
C ILE A 94 7.12 1.61 12.89
N LEU A 95 6.12 2.27 13.47
CA LEU A 95 5.06 2.95 12.70
C LEU A 95 5.66 4.02 11.78
N TYR A 96 6.59 4.83 12.29
CA TYR A 96 7.26 5.85 11.48
C TYR A 96 8.15 5.24 10.39
N ALA A 97 8.98 4.26 10.77
CA ALA A 97 9.90 3.62 9.83
C ALA A 97 9.15 3.01 8.63
N VAL A 98 8.07 2.27 8.87
CA VAL A 98 7.34 1.59 7.79
C VAL A 98 6.39 2.54 7.07
N ASN A 99 5.50 3.23 7.81
CA ASN A 99 4.46 4.04 7.17
C ASN A 99 5.02 5.32 6.53
N VAL A 100 6.03 5.96 7.11
CA VAL A 100 6.57 7.22 6.59
C VAL A 100 7.82 6.99 5.74
N THR A 101 8.87 6.41 6.32
CA THR A 101 10.13 6.20 5.61
C THR A 101 9.97 5.16 4.50
N GLY A 102 9.37 4.01 4.80
CA GLY A 102 9.14 2.93 3.84
C GLY A 102 8.26 3.38 2.66
N THR A 103 7.15 4.10 2.94
CA THR A 103 6.31 4.66 1.86
C THR A 103 7.07 5.66 1.00
N LYS A 104 7.90 6.53 1.63
CA LYS A 104 8.75 7.47 0.88
C LYS A 104 9.73 6.75 -0.04
N GLN A 105 10.38 5.69 0.45
CA GLN A 105 11.32 4.90 -0.34
C GLN A 105 10.61 4.15 -1.47
N LEU A 106 9.43 3.60 -1.20
CA LEU A 106 8.61 2.94 -2.21
C LEU A 106 8.20 3.91 -3.33
N LEU A 107 7.81 5.15 -2.98
CA LEU A 107 7.52 6.20 -3.96
C LEU A 107 8.75 6.56 -4.78
N THR A 108 9.92 6.72 -4.15
CA THR A 108 11.18 7.00 -4.83
C THR A 108 11.50 5.89 -5.86
N ALA A 109 11.47 4.62 -5.44
CA ALA A 109 11.72 3.49 -6.34
C ALA A 109 10.68 3.40 -7.47
N SER A 110 9.41 3.76 -7.17
CA SER A 110 8.35 3.79 -8.18
C SER A 110 8.58 4.86 -9.24
N GLN A 111 8.99 6.07 -8.84
CA GLN A 111 9.32 7.17 -9.76
C GLN A 111 10.55 6.83 -10.61
N GLU A 112 11.63 6.33 -10.00
CA GLU A 112 12.85 5.92 -10.71
C GLU A 112 12.57 4.82 -11.74
N ALA A 113 11.63 3.91 -11.47
CA ALA A 113 11.24 2.82 -12.35
C ALA A 113 10.18 3.20 -13.42
N GLY A 114 9.64 4.41 -13.39
CA GLY A 114 8.63 4.87 -14.33
C GLY A 114 7.27 4.21 -14.14
N VAL A 115 6.88 3.92 -12.88
CA VAL A 115 5.55 3.39 -12.53
C VAL A 115 4.47 4.37 -12.98
N LYS A 116 3.43 3.86 -13.65
CA LYS A 116 2.37 4.68 -14.26
C LYS A 116 1.27 5.07 -13.28
N ALA A 117 1.03 4.23 -12.27
CA ALA A 117 0.00 4.50 -11.25
C ALA A 117 0.44 3.96 -9.90
N PHE A 118 0.22 4.76 -8.86
CA PHE A 118 0.49 4.41 -7.47
C PHE A 118 -0.78 4.59 -6.65
N VAL A 119 -1.28 3.50 -6.06
CA VAL A 119 -2.45 3.49 -5.18
C VAL A 119 -1.98 3.31 -3.75
N TYR A 120 -2.28 4.27 -2.90
CA TYR A 120 -1.93 4.24 -1.48
C TYR A 120 -3.16 4.01 -0.60
N THR A 121 -3.09 3.02 0.27
CA THR A 121 -4.12 2.80 1.27
C THR A 121 -3.84 3.67 2.50
N SER A 122 -4.61 4.72 2.66
CA SER A 122 -4.61 5.58 3.86
C SER A 122 -5.43 4.94 4.99
N SER A 123 -6.08 5.74 5.80
CA SER A 123 -6.99 5.30 6.87
C SER A 123 -8.11 6.31 7.05
N ALA A 124 -9.31 5.85 7.35
CA ALA A 124 -10.41 6.74 7.73
C ALA A 124 -10.11 7.51 9.03
N SER A 125 -9.23 6.97 9.88
CA SER A 125 -8.84 7.63 11.15
C SER A 125 -8.02 8.92 10.96
N VAL A 126 -7.60 9.26 9.73
CA VAL A 126 -6.88 10.52 9.45
C VAL A 126 -7.73 11.78 9.71
N VAL A 127 -9.06 11.65 9.70
CA VAL A 127 -9.99 12.73 10.01
C VAL A 127 -10.54 12.66 11.44
N MET A 128 -10.14 11.65 12.23
CA MET A 128 -10.59 11.46 13.60
C MET A 128 -9.88 12.44 14.54
N ASP A 129 -10.66 13.21 15.29
CA ASP A 129 -10.18 14.12 16.33
C ASP A 129 -10.23 13.50 17.73
N ASN A 130 -9.88 14.31 18.75
CA ASN A 130 -9.91 13.86 20.15
C ASN A 130 -11.33 13.58 20.67
N GLU A 131 -12.38 14.04 20.00
CA GLU A 131 -13.75 13.70 20.38
C GLU A 131 -14.17 12.31 19.87
N MET A 132 -13.45 11.76 18.90
CA MET A 132 -13.69 10.43 18.29
C MET A 132 -15.11 10.27 17.73
N LYS A 133 -15.76 11.37 17.35
CA LYS A 133 -17.12 11.38 16.83
C LYS A 133 -17.10 11.52 15.31
N LEU A 134 -17.01 10.39 14.62
CA LEU A 134 -17.12 10.36 13.15
C LEU A 134 -18.56 9.99 12.76
N VAL A 135 -19.37 11.00 12.42
CA VAL A 135 -20.74 10.80 11.94
C VAL A 135 -20.82 11.25 10.48
N ASN A 136 -21.02 10.30 9.56
CA ASN A 136 -21.07 10.57 8.12
C ASN A 136 -19.84 11.33 7.60
N ALA A 137 -18.65 11.03 8.15
CA ALA A 137 -17.40 11.63 7.71
C ALA A 137 -17.08 11.20 6.28
N ASP A 138 -16.67 12.16 5.46
CA ASP A 138 -16.21 11.96 4.08
C ASP A 138 -14.92 12.75 3.82
N GLU A 139 -14.46 12.77 2.56
CA GLU A 139 -13.21 13.39 2.15
C GLU A 139 -13.18 14.93 2.33
N ARG A 140 -14.29 15.57 2.67
CA ARG A 140 -14.40 17.01 2.97
C ARG A 140 -14.03 17.31 4.43
N TRP A 141 -13.96 16.30 5.27
CA TRP A 141 -13.58 16.48 6.67
C TRP A 141 -12.11 16.87 6.79
N PRO A 142 -11.77 17.78 7.72
CA PRO A 142 -10.40 18.22 7.90
C PRO A 142 -9.51 17.08 8.39
N ILE A 143 -8.35 16.94 7.78
CA ILE A 143 -7.32 16.01 8.24
C ILE A 143 -6.78 16.51 9.57
N GLN A 144 -6.73 15.61 10.56
CA GLN A 144 -6.24 15.92 11.91
C GLN A 144 -4.73 15.69 12.02
N LEU A 145 -4.02 16.65 12.63
CA LEU A 145 -2.57 16.63 12.80
C LEU A 145 -2.15 17.04 14.20
N GLY A 146 -1.01 16.51 14.65
CA GLY A 146 -0.40 16.90 15.92
C GLY A 146 -1.32 16.66 17.12
N LYS A 147 -1.57 17.70 17.93
CA LYS A 147 -2.35 17.57 19.16
C LYS A 147 -3.84 17.23 18.95
N SER A 148 -4.38 17.47 17.78
CA SER A 148 -5.77 17.10 17.43
C SER A 148 -5.93 15.67 16.95
N GLN A 149 -4.84 14.98 16.63
CA GLN A 149 -4.86 13.57 16.22
C GLN A 149 -4.59 12.66 17.43
N PRO A 150 -5.57 11.85 17.87
CA PRO A 150 -5.43 11.03 19.08
C PRO A 150 -4.48 9.85 18.90
N GLU A 151 -4.28 9.38 17.66
CA GLU A 151 -3.52 8.17 17.36
C GLU A 151 -2.30 8.43 16.49
N TYR A 152 -1.12 8.04 16.97
CA TYR A 152 0.12 8.18 16.22
C TYR A 152 0.12 7.41 14.90
N TYR A 153 -0.53 6.25 14.84
CA TYR A 153 -0.73 5.51 13.60
C TYR A 153 -1.37 6.40 12.52
N SER A 154 -2.46 7.08 12.88
CA SER A 154 -3.19 7.97 11.97
C SER A 154 -2.33 9.14 11.51
N GLU A 155 -1.51 9.71 12.41
CA GLU A 155 -0.53 10.75 12.08
C GLU A 155 0.47 10.27 11.03
N THR A 156 0.99 9.01 11.16
CA THR A 156 1.91 8.44 10.16
C THR A 156 1.23 8.20 8.82
N LYS A 157 -0.05 7.90 8.79
CA LYS A 157 -0.81 7.74 7.54
C LYS A 157 -1.06 9.08 6.84
N VAL A 158 -1.27 10.16 7.61
CA VAL A 158 -1.40 11.52 7.07
C VAL A 158 -0.10 12.01 6.43
N CYS A 159 1.04 11.75 7.05
CA CYS A 159 2.35 12.25 6.57
C CYS A 159 2.67 11.85 5.13
N CYS A 160 2.05 10.80 4.61
CA CYS A 160 2.27 10.32 3.25
C CYS A 160 1.24 10.84 2.24
N CYS A 161 0.03 11.22 2.69
CA CYS A 161 -1.06 11.66 1.81
C CYS A 161 -0.70 12.90 0.95
N PRO A 162 -0.12 14.00 1.48
CA PRO A 162 0.21 15.17 0.66
C PRO A 162 1.28 14.91 -0.40
N ARG A 163 2.17 13.95 -0.17
CA ARG A 163 3.27 13.62 -1.10
C ARG A 163 2.82 12.78 -2.29
N ILE A 164 1.70 12.08 -2.15
CA ILE A 164 1.13 11.24 -3.20
C ILE A 164 0.24 12.07 -4.13
N LEU A 165 -0.36 13.14 -3.60
CA LEU A 165 -1.27 14.01 -4.37
C LEU A 165 -0.53 15.13 -5.16
N LEU A 166 0.78 15.33 -4.94
CA LEU A 166 1.56 16.43 -5.54
C LEU A 166 2.44 15.99 -6.73
N ASN A 167 2.30 14.77 -7.21
CA ASN A 167 2.92 14.21 -8.42
C ASN A 167 1.85 13.64 -9.35
#